data_cb7ed03c3b8355892a70d4a43b718ec6
#
_entry.id   cb7ed03c3b8355892a70d4a43b718ec6
#
_cell.length_a   1.000
_cell.length_b   1.000
_cell.length_c   1.000
_cell.angle_alpha   90.00
_cell.angle_beta   90.00
_cell.angle_gamma   90.00
#
_symmetry.space_group_name_H-M   'P 1'
#
loop_
_entity.id
_entity.type
_entity.pdbx_description
1 polymer ?
#
loop_
_entity_poly.entity_id
_entity_poly.type
_entity_poly.pdbx_seq_one_letter_code
_entity_poly.pdbx_strand_id
1 'polypeptide(L)'
;PNDPNEKFSMSVLACNLSQEVNGVSWLHGEVSKEILGDLWPGYFKNELHIGYVTNGVHFPTWTATRLRRLYARYFPEGFEGHEYRISEWKKVYDIPDEDLWQERMVLKEKLVRLIRRRYCDPGQVRMDSPHQVMQVLESIKPDVLKIGFARRFATYKRALLLFTDLDRLAAIVNNKERPVQFIFAGKAHPNDQPGQDLIKRIIEVAAMPQFSGKIIFLQLSLIHISE
;
A
#
# COMPACT_ATOMS: atom_id res chain seq x y z
N PRO A 1 38.89 -8.11 -13.69
CA PRO A 1 39.20 -7.53 -14.99
C PRO A 1 38.81 -6.06 -14.94
N ASN A 2 39.76 -5.16 -15.17
CA ASN A 2 39.51 -3.73 -15.14
C ASN A 2 38.90 -3.34 -16.51
N ASP A 3 37.59 -3.36 -16.63
CA ASP A 3 36.92 -2.69 -17.75
C ASP A 3 36.84 -1.19 -17.39
N PRO A 4 37.52 -0.30 -18.12
CA PRO A 4 37.49 1.13 -17.86
C PRO A 4 36.10 1.76 -18.09
N ASN A 5 35.18 1.03 -18.70
CA ASN A 5 33.77 1.45 -18.91
C ASN A 5 32.82 0.93 -17.84
N GLU A 6 33.25 0.06 -16.95
CA GLU A 6 32.43 -0.47 -15.88
C GLU A 6 32.07 0.63 -14.89
N LYS A 7 30.75 0.85 -14.71
CA LYS A 7 30.27 1.84 -13.75
C LYS A 7 30.39 1.30 -12.33
N PHE A 8 30.87 2.15 -11.43
CA PHE A 8 30.91 1.83 -10.00
C PHE A 8 29.52 1.44 -9.49
N SER A 9 29.41 0.27 -8.86
CA SER A 9 28.17 -0.25 -8.27
C SER A 9 28.33 -0.44 -6.76
N MET A 10 27.53 0.30 -5.99
CA MET A 10 27.46 0.12 -4.53
C MET A 10 27.00 -1.27 -4.13
N SER A 11 26.13 -1.93 -4.93
CA SER A 11 25.69 -3.29 -4.66
C SER A 11 26.82 -4.30 -4.80
N VAL A 12 27.66 -4.15 -5.83
CA VAL A 12 28.84 -4.99 -6.03
C VAL A 12 29.84 -4.81 -4.88
N LEU A 13 30.12 -3.55 -4.50
CA LEU A 13 30.99 -3.26 -3.36
C LEU A 13 30.44 -3.89 -2.07
N ALA A 14 29.15 -3.74 -1.80
CA ALA A 14 28.52 -4.30 -0.61
C ALA A 14 28.62 -5.83 -0.60
N CYS A 15 28.34 -6.52 -1.71
CA CYS A 15 28.48 -7.98 -1.81
C CYS A 15 29.91 -8.44 -1.56
N ASN A 16 30.90 -7.72 -2.10
CA ASN A 16 32.33 -8.06 -1.94
C ASN A 16 32.87 -7.84 -0.53
N LEU A 17 32.26 -6.94 0.23
CA LEU A 17 32.68 -6.61 1.60
C LEU A 17 31.82 -7.32 2.67
N SER A 18 30.75 -7.99 2.28
CA SER A 18 29.86 -8.70 3.20
C SER A 18 30.18 -10.18 3.25
N GLN A 19 30.13 -10.76 4.43
CA GLN A 19 30.29 -12.20 4.61
C GLN A 19 29.01 -12.96 4.18
N GLU A 20 27.84 -12.35 4.42
CA GLU A 20 26.54 -12.91 4.10
C GLU A 20 25.70 -11.89 3.32
N VAL A 21 25.00 -12.37 2.32
CA VAL A 21 24.05 -11.58 1.51
C VAL A 21 22.69 -12.24 1.56
N ASN A 22 21.64 -11.47 1.81
CA ASN A 22 20.27 -12.04 1.82
C ASN A 22 19.23 -11.14 1.18
N GLY A 23 18.29 -11.75 0.50
CA GLY A 23 17.04 -11.13 0.09
C GLY A 23 16.08 -10.96 1.26
N VAL A 24 15.05 -10.12 1.10
CA VAL A 24 14.01 -9.84 2.12
C VAL A 24 12.78 -10.76 2.00
N SER A 25 12.86 -11.78 1.14
CA SER A 25 11.91 -12.89 0.99
C SER A 25 12.57 -14.02 0.20
N TRP A 26 12.00 -15.20 0.24
CA TRP A 26 12.46 -16.32 -0.58
C TRP A 26 12.60 -15.94 -2.06
N LEU A 27 11.54 -15.39 -2.66
CA LEU A 27 11.58 -15.00 -4.07
C LEU A 27 12.66 -13.95 -4.35
N HIS A 28 12.84 -12.96 -3.44
CA HIS A 28 13.89 -11.96 -3.60
C HIS A 28 15.28 -12.59 -3.52
N GLY A 29 15.49 -13.57 -2.65
CA GLY A 29 16.74 -14.35 -2.61
C GLY A 29 17.04 -15.03 -3.96
N GLU A 30 16.03 -15.71 -4.52
CA GLU A 30 16.20 -16.39 -5.83
C GLU A 30 16.47 -15.42 -6.99
N VAL A 31 15.75 -14.29 -7.05
CA VAL A 31 16.00 -13.24 -8.05
C VAL A 31 17.36 -12.56 -7.82
N SER A 32 17.77 -12.37 -6.57
CA SER A 32 19.10 -11.82 -6.27
C SER A 32 20.23 -12.74 -6.73
N LYS A 33 20.08 -14.05 -6.66
CA LYS A 33 21.04 -15.01 -7.24
C LYS A 33 21.15 -14.86 -8.77
N GLU A 34 20.06 -14.56 -9.44
CA GLU A 34 20.06 -14.31 -10.89
C GLU A 34 20.74 -12.98 -11.26
N ILE A 35 20.50 -11.93 -10.48
CA ILE A 35 21.03 -10.58 -10.75
C ILE A 35 22.51 -10.48 -10.38
N LEU A 36 22.92 -11.12 -9.29
CA LEU A 36 24.26 -10.95 -8.71
C LEU A 36 25.18 -12.15 -8.95
N GLY A 37 24.70 -13.20 -9.61
CA GLY A 37 25.46 -14.46 -9.83
C GLY A 37 26.81 -14.26 -10.51
N ASP A 38 26.88 -13.31 -11.42
CA ASP A 38 28.13 -12.98 -12.16
C ASP A 38 29.26 -12.48 -11.26
N LEU A 39 28.96 -12.08 -10.01
CA LEU A 39 29.98 -11.69 -9.03
C LEU A 39 30.79 -12.88 -8.51
N TRP A 40 30.29 -14.10 -8.66
CA TRP A 40 30.93 -15.35 -8.24
C TRP A 40 31.08 -16.31 -9.42
N PRO A 41 31.99 -16.03 -10.35
CA PRO A 41 32.20 -16.87 -11.53
C PRO A 41 32.63 -18.29 -11.13
N GLY A 42 32.00 -19.28 -11.74
CA GLY A 42 32.28 -20.70 -11.47
C GLY A 42 31.38 -21.34 -10.41
N TYR A 43 30.51 -20.57 -9.73
CA TYR A 43 29.51 -21.12 -8.80
C TYR A 43 28.19 -21.41 -9.51
N PHE A 44 27.56 -22.53 -9.21
CA PHE A 44 26.17 -22.75 -9.60
C PHE A 44 25.22 -21.90 -8.76
N LYS A 45 24.00 -21.64 -9.27
CA LYS A 45 23.00 -20.79 -8.61
C LYS A 45 22.70 -21.20 -7.16
N ASN A 46 22.68 -22.49 -6.88
CA ASN A 46 22.41 -23.05 -5.54
C ASN A 46 23.61 -22.97 -4.59
N GLU A 47 24.80 -22.70 -5.10
CA GLU A 47 26.04 -22.57 -4.33
C GLU A 47 26.34 -21.10 -3.95
N LEU A 48 25.61 -20.14 -4.56
CA LEU A 48 25.81 -18.74 -4.26
C LEU A 48 25.45 -18.41 -2.81
N HIS A 49 26.31 -17.65 -2.16
CA HIS A 49 26.15 -17.19 -0.76
C HIS A 49 25.06 -16.12 -0.62
N ILE A 50 23.91 -16.34 -1.22
CA ILE A 50 22.75 -15.46 -1.17
C ILE A 50 21.59 -16.24 -0.56
N GLY A 51 21.27 -15.93 0.68
CA GLY A 51 20.12 -16.46 1.39
C GLY A 51 18.90 -15.56 1.31
N TYR A 52 17.96 -15.76 2.23
CA TYR A 52 16.86 -14.85 2.44
C TYR A 52 16.44 -14.82 3.91
N VAL A 53 15.98 -13.64 4.35
CA VAL A 53 15.31 -13.46 5.63
C VAL A 53 14.00 -12.73 5.33
N THR A 54 12.88 -13.38 5.61
CA THR A 54 11.56 -12.79 5.36
C THR A 54 11.31 -11.65 6.33
N ASN A 55 10.89 -10.49 5.82
CA ASN A 55 10.52 -9.36 6.65
C ASN A 55 9.40 -9.74 7.62
N GLY A 56 9.57 -9.37 8.88
CA GLY A 56 8.53 -9.46 9.90
C GLY A 56 7.50 -8.33 9.78
N VAL A 57 6.37 -8.54 10.44
CA VAL A 57 5.34 -7.51 10.64
C VAL A 57 5.26 -7.21 12.13
N HIS A 58 5.50 -5.96 12.51
CA HIS A 58 5.37 -5.54 13.90
C HIS A 58 3.90 -5.27 14.21
N PHE A 59 3.26 -6.26 14.84
CA PHE A 59 1.82 -6.27 15.10
C PHE A 59 1.32 -4.99 15.80
N PRO A 60 1.96 -4.48 16.90
CA PRO A 60 1.48 -3.27 17.57
C PRO A 60 1.51 -2.00 16.68
N THR A 61 2.45 -1.91 15.74
CA THR A 61 2.54 -0.76 14.83
C THR A 61 1.45 -0.80 13.76
N TRP A 62 1.15 -1.99 13.21
CA TRP A 62 0.28 -2.12 12.04
C TRP A 62 -1.16 -2.47 12.38
N THR A 63 -1.45 -2.83 13.63
CA THR A 63 -2.80 -3.15 14.08
C THR A 63 -3.39 -2.01 14.89
N ALA A 64 -4.53 -1.49 14.45
CA ALA A 64 -5.22 -0.43 15.16
C ALA A 64 -5.53 -0.84 16.60
N THR A 65 -5.34 0.07 17.56
CA THR A 65 -5.57 -0.19 19.01
C THR A 65 -6.94 -0.80 19.29
N ARG A 66 -7.97 -0.41 18.54
CA ARG A 66 -9.32 -0.98 18.70
C ARG A 66 -9.35 -2.47 18.34
N LEU A 67 -8.71 -2.87 17.23
CA LEU A 67 -8.61 -4.29 16.85
C LEU A 67 -7.75 -5.08 17.86
N ARG A 68 -6.67 -4.50 18.38
CA ARG A 68 -5.88 -5.13 19.44
C ARG A 68 -6.72 -5.41 20.68
N ARG A 69 -7.56 -4.44 21.09
CA ARG A 69 -8.51 -4.64 22.20
C ARG A 69 -9.57 -5.69 21.90
N LEU A 70 -10.04 -5.77 20.66
CA LEU A 70 -10.94 -6.82 20.22
C LEU A 70 -10.26 -8.18 20.32
N TYR A 71 -9.07 -8.33 19.77
CA TYR A 71 -8.31 -9.58 19.85
C TYR A 71 -8.01 -10.00 21.29
N ALA A 72 -7.66 -9.07 22.18
CA ALA A 72 -7.42 -9.37 23.59
C ALA A 72 -8.62 -9.98 24.33
N ARG A 73 -9.84 -9.86 23.79
CA ARG A 73 -11.05 -10.51 24.38
C ARG A 73 -11.24 -11.96 23.95
N TYR A 74 -10.72 -12.32 22.77
CA TYR A 74 -10.99 -13.64 22.16
C TYR A 74 -9.75 -14.52 22.04
N PHE A 75 -8.58 -13.94 22.04
CA PHE A 75 -7.31 -14.66 21.90
C PHE A 75 -6.74 -14.99 23.29
N PRO A 76 -5.88 -16.02 23.38
CA PRO A 76 -5.28 -16.41 24.64
C PRO A 76 -4.44 -15.27 25.24
N GLU A 77 -4.30 -15.30 26.57
CA GLU A 77 -3.44 -14.37 27.29
C GLU A 77 -2.00 -14.46 26.75
N GLY A 78 -1.39 -13.29 26.52
CA GLY A 78 -0.04 -13.22 25.95
C GLY A 78 0.01 -13.37 24.42
N PHE A 79 -1.13 -13.39 23.71
CA PHE A 79 -1.13 -13.41 22.23
C PHE A 79 -0.29 -12.27 21.66
N GLU A 80 -0.42 -11.07 22.20
CA GLU A 80 0.45 -9.94 21.83
C GLU A 80 1.88 -10.25 22.32
N GLY A 81 2.81 -10.39 21.37
CA GLY A 81 4.18 -10.89 21.55
C GLY A 81 4.40 -12.32 21.08
N HIS A 82 3.33 -13.05 20.75
CA HIS A 82 3.39 -14.41 20.19
C HIS A 82 2.63 -14.52 18.84
N GLU A 83 2.44 -13.42 18.13
CA GLU A 83 1.67 -13.32 16.88
C GLU A 83 2.25 -14.19 15.74
N TYR A 84 3.47 -14.68 15.91
CA TYR A 84 4.11 -15.63 14.99
C TYR A 84 3.50 -17.03 15.06
N ARG A 85 2.72 -17.33 16.11
CA ARG A 85 2.05 -18.64 16.28
C ARG A 85 0.79 -18.70 15.42
N ILE A 86 0.93 -19.21 14.20
CA ILE A 86 -0.16 -19.27 13.20
C ILE A 86 -1.41 -19.99 13.75
N SER A 87 -1.24 -21.00 14.61
CA SER A 87 -2.36 -21.75 15.19
C SER A 87 -3.29 -20.87 16.05
N GLU A 88 -2.75 -19.85 16.72
CA GLU A 88 -3.54 -18.96 17.58
C GLU A 88 -4.45 -18.03 16.77
N TRP A 89 -4.06 -17.71 15.52
CA TRP A 89 -4.88 -16.90 14.62
C TRP A 89 -6.22 -17.55 14.24
N LYS A 90 -6.37 -18.85 14.42
CA LYS A 90 -7.67 -19.53 14.22
C LYS A 90 -8.77 -18.96 15.13
N LYS A 91 -8.39 -18.35 16.26
CA LYS A 91 -9.30 -17.66 17.16
C LYS A 91 -10.03 -16.47 16.54
N VAL A 92 -9.57 -15.98 15.41
CA VAL A 92 -10.29 -14.94 14.66
C VAL A 92 -11.70 -15.41 14.23
N TYR A 93 -11.90 -16.70 14.02
CA TYR A 93 -13.18 -17.28 13.65
C TYR A 93 -14.17 -17.41 14.84
N ASP A 94 -13.67 -17.23 16.06
CA ASP A 94 -14.51 -17.24 17.28
C ASP A 94 -15.08 -15.82 17.56
N ILE A 95 -14.62 -14.79 16.84
CA ILE A 95 -15.10 -13.42 16.97
C ILE A 95 -16.45 -13.28 16.26
N PRO A 96 -17.52 -12.84 16.97
CA PRO A 96 -18.79 -12.55 16.29
C PRO A 96 -18.63 -11.52 15.16
N ASP A 97 -19.32 -11.74 14.04
CA ASP A 97 -19.26 -10.83 12.89
C ASP A 97 -19.69 -9.42 13.26
N GLU A 98 -20.67 -9.27 14.17
CA GLU A 98 -21.17 -7.99 14.65
C GLU A 98 -20.08 -7.20 15.37
N ASP A 99 -19.29 -7.84 16.25
CA ASP A 99 -18.19 -7.22 16.98
C ASP A 99 -17.10 -6.75 16.02
N LEU A 100 -16.71 -7.61 15.08
CA LEU A 100 -15.73 -7.28 14.06
C LEU A 100 -16.21 -6.13 13.16
N TRP A 101 -17.47 -6.18 12.74
CA TRP A 101 -18.06 -5.15 11.89
C TRP A 101 -18.17 -3.80 12.61
N GLN A 102 -18.56 -3.78 13.88
CA GLN A 102 -18.65 -2.56 14.68
C GLN A 102 -17.29 -1.87 14.78
N GLU A 103 -16.22 -2.61 15.11
CA GLU A 103 -14.87 -2.04 15.16
C GLU A 103 -14.41 -1.55 13.77
N ARG A 104 -14.75 -2.29 12.73
CA ARG A 104 -14.49 -1.90 11.33
C ARG A 104 -15.17 -0.59 10.97
N MET A 105 -16.43 -0.41 11.36
CA MET A 105 -17.20 0.82 11.08
C MET A 105 -16.58 2.03 11.78
N VAL A 106 -16.15 1.91 13.03
CA VAL A 106 -15.47 3.01 13.74
C VAL A 106 -14.16 3.40 13.04
N LEU A 107 -13.38 2.42 12.53
CA LEU A 107 -12.16 2.70 11.76
C LEU A 107 -12.47 3.34 10.42
N LYS A 108 -13.55 2.93 9.73
CA LYS A 108 -14.01 3.56 8.50
C LYS A 108 -14.47 5.01 8.73
N GLU A 109 -15.13 5.30 9.83
CA GLU A 109 -15.49 6.67 10.23
C GLU A 109 -14.23 7.52 10.50
N LYS A 110 -13.21 6.96 11.16
CA LYS A 110 -11.92 7.65 11.36
C LYS A 110 -11.31 8.02 10.01
N LEU A 111 -11.30 7.11 9.04
CA LEU A 111 -10.81 7.35 7.68
C LEU A 111 -11.62 8.45 6.98
N VAL A 112 -12.96 8.38 7.03
CA VAL A 112 -13.82 9.41 6.43
C VAL A 112 -13.54 10.79 7.03
N ARG A 113 -13.42 10.89 8.36
CA ARG A 113 -13.07 12.15 9.04
C ARG A 113 -11.69 12.67 8.61
N LEU A 114 -10.69 11.79 8.47
CA LEU A 114 -9.36 12.15 7.98
C LEU A 114 -9.45 12.74 6.57
N ILE A 115 -10.16 12.08 5.65
CA ILE A 115 -10.31 12.54 4.27
C ILE A 115 -11.02 13.88 4.23
N ARG A 116 -12.14 14.04 4.94
CA ARG A 116 -12.88 15.30 5.01
C ARG A 116 -11.99 16.43 5.52
N ARG A 117 -11.25 16.22 6.62
CA ARG A 117 -10.32 17.22 7.15
C ARG A 117 -9.27 17.61 6.12
N ARG A 118 -8.70 16.64 5.39
CA ARG A 118 -7.71 16.90 4.34
C ARG A 118 -8.31 17.66 3.16
N TYR A 119 -9.55 17.40 2.81
CA TYR A 119 -10.26 18.13 1.75
C TYR A 119 -10.69 19.54 2.17
N CYS A 120 -10.86 19.80 3.45
CA CYS A 120 -11.19 21.14 3.99
C CYS A 120 -9.95 21.95 4.40
N ASP A 121 -8.74 21.40 4.34
CA ASP A 121 -7.51 22.07 4.76
C ASP A 121 -7.09 23.14 3.72
N PRO A 122 -7.12 24.46 4.07
CA PRO A 122 -6.75 25.52 3.13
C PRO A 122 -5.26 25.54 2.78
N GLY A 123 -4.40 24.92 3.61
CA GLY A 123 -2.95 24.88 3.41
C GLY A 123 -2.50 23.84 2.36
N GLN A 124 -3.41 23.02 1.85
CA GLN A 124 -3.08 22.06 0.80
C GLN A 124 -3.29 22.66 -0.59
N VAL A 125 -2.21 22.72 -1.37
CA VAL A 125 -2.30 23.04 -2.81
C VAL A 125 -3.10 21.92 -3.48
N ARG A 126 -4.27 22.27 -4.04
CA ARG A 126 -5.16 21.32 -4.71
C ARG A 126 -5.27 21.66 -6.18
N MET A 127 -5.40 20.60 -6.96
CA MET A 127 -5.75 20.68 -8.38
C MET A 127 -7.28 20.53 -8.59
N ASP A 128 -8.05 20.31 -7.50
CA ASP A 128 -9.50 20.08 -7.55
C ASP A 128 -10.25 21.41 -7.58
N SER A 129 -11.32 21.48 -8.38
CA SER A 129 -12.25 22.60 -8.34
C SER A 129 -13.09 22.58 -7.04
N PRO A 130 -13.64 23.72 -6.56
CA PRO A 130 -14.53 23.77 -5.40
C PRO A 130 -15.72 22.78 -5.53
N HIS A 131 -16.25 22.63 -6.73
CA HIS A 131 -17.35 21.70 -7.01
C HIS A 131 -16.92 20.24 -6.79
N GLN A 132 -15.73 19.83 -7.24
CA GLN A 132 -15.18 18.48 -7.02
C GLN A 132 -14.95 18.22 -5.53
N VAL A 133 -14.45 19.22 -4.80
CA VAL A 133 -14.28 19.10 -3.34
C VAL A 133 -15.63 18.83 -2.67
N MET A 134 -16.66 19.60 -3.00
CA MET A 134 -18.01 19.38 -2.45
C MET A 134 -18.56 18.00 -2.78
N GLN A 135 -18.41 17.53 -4.01
CA GLN A 135 -18.84 16.18 -4.42
C GLN A 135 -18.14 15.07 -3.62
N VAL A 136 -16.84 15.20 -3.35
CA VAL A 136 -16.12 14.25 -2.50
C VAL A 136 -16.67 14.28 -1.07
N LEU A 137 -16.86 15.47 -0.48
CA LEU A 137 -17.36 15.63 0.89
C LEU A 137 -18.78 15.07 1.08
N GLU A 138 -19.64 15.17 0.07
CA GLU A 138 -21.01 14.65 0.08
C GLU A 138 -21.05 13.14 -0.15
N SER A 139 -20.20 12.63 -1.04
CA SER A 139 -20.20 11.21 -1.44
C SER A 139 -19.49 10.30 -0.45
N ILE A 140 -18.54 10.82 0.34
CA ILE A 140 -17.75 9.97 1.22
C ILE A 140 -18.52 9.62 2.51
N LYS A 141 -18.93 8.34 2.60
CA LYS A 141 -19.71 7.79 3.72
C LYS A 141 -19.05 6.52 4.26
N PRO A 142 -19.12 6.22 5.57
CA PRO A 142 -18.47 5.04 6.14
C PRO A 142 -19.03 3.70 5.64
N ASP A 143 -20.33 3.63 5.30
CA ASP A 143 -21.02 2.43 4.81
C ASP A 143 -20.64 2.00 3.39
N VAL A 144 -20.09 2.91 2.57
CA VAL A 144 -19.61 2.60 1.22
C VAL A 144 -18.33 1.77 1.26
N LEU A 145 -18.19 0.75 0.40
CA LEU A 145 -16.96 0.00 0.23
C LEU A 145 -15.84 0.91 -0.29
N LYS A 146 -14.72 0.92 0.40
CA LYS A 146 -13.52 1.67 -0.01
C LYS A 146 -12.40 0.73 -0.38
N ILE A 147 -11.85 0.93 -1.56
CA ILE A 147 -10.68 0.20 -2.07
C ILE A 147 -9.53 1.18 -2.16
N GLY A 148 -8.46 0.92 -1.39
CA GLY A 148 -7.30 1.80 -1.29
C GLY A 148 -6.13 1.35 -2.14
N PHE A 149 -5.48 2.29 -2.82
CA PHE A 149 -4.15 2.13 -3.41
C PHE A 149 -3.20 3.13 -2.73
N ALA A 150 -2.45 2.65 -1.73
CA ALA A 150 -1.55 3.47 -0.92
C ALA A 150 -0.10 3.04 -1.15
N ARG A 151 0.52 3.58 -2.20
CA ARG A 151 1.89 3.23 -2.63
C ARG A 151 2.61 4.45 -3.20
N ARG A 152 3.96 4.42 -3.21
CA ARG A 152 4.73 5.36 -4.04
C ARG A 152 4.35 5.14 -5.50
N PHE A 153 4.09 6.24 -6.22
CA PHE A 153 3.77 6.18 -7.63
C PHE A 153 5.05 5.97 -8.43
N ALA A 154 5.21 4.74 -8.91
CA ALA A 154 6.23 4.30 -9.84
C ALA A 154 5.58 3.34 -10.82
N THR A 155 6.05 3.30 -12.07
CA THR A 155 5.41 2.57 -13.18
C THR A 155 5.16 1.10 -12.87
N TYR A 156 6.13 0.41 -12.24
CA TYR A 156 6.03 -1.01 -11.90
C TYR A 156 4.94 -1.34 -10.85
N LYS A 157 4.43 -0.35 -10.11
CA LYS A 157 3.32 -0.51 -9.16
C LYS A 157 1.95 -0.58 -9.86
N ARG A 158 1.89 -0.33 -11.16
CA ARG A 158 0.71 -0.47 -12.02
C ARG A 158 -0.53 0.29 -11.54
N ALA A 159 -0.35 1.53 -11.03
CA ALA A 159 -1.45 2.33 -10.50
C ALA A 159 -2.59 2.57 -11.52
N LEU A 160 -2.27 2.60 -12.83
CA LEU A 160 -3.25 2.82 -13.91
C LEU A 160 -3.97 1.55 -14.38
N LEU A 161 -3.66 0.37 -13.83
CA LEU A 161 -4.32 -0.87 -14.25
C LEU A 161 -5.85 -0.81 -14.07
N LEU A 162 -6.33 -0.08 -13.06
CA LEU A 162 -7.75 0.15 -12.83
C LEU A 162 -8.45 0.90 -13.97
N PHE A 163 -7.71 1.69 -14.74
CA PHE A 163 -8.24 2.59 -15.78
C PHE A 163 -8.12 2.03 -17.20
N THR A 164 -7.84 0.75 -17.34
CA THR A 164 -7.75 0.09 -18.66
C THR A 164 -9.11 -0.02 -19.36
N ASP A 165 -10.20 -0.06 -18.57
CA ASP A 165 -11.58 -0.11 -19.06
C ASP A 165 -12.43 0.86 -18.23
N LEU A 166 -12.55 2.10 -18.70
CA LEU A 166 -13.28 3.16 -18.00
C LEU A 166 -14.80 2.95 -17.99
N ASP A 167 -15.36 2.32 -19.01
CA ASP A 167 -16.80 2.08 -19.07
C ASP A 167 -17.21 1.04 -18.05
N ARG A 168 -16.46 -0.04 -17.94
CA ARG A 168 -16.65 -1.06 -16.92
C ARG A 168 -16.45 -0.48 -15.51
N LEU A 169 -15.42 0.34 -15.32
CA LEU A 169 -15.17 1.00 -14.05
C LEU A 169 -16.32 1.93 -13.67
N ALA A 170 -16.85 2.72 -14.63
CA ALA A 170 -18.00 3.59 -14.41
C ALA A 170 -19.26 2.79 -14.00
N ALA A 171 -19.52 1.66 -14.64
CA ALA A 171 -20.63 0.78 -14.26
C ALA A 171 -20.48 0.26 -12.82
N ILE A 172 -19.27 -0.08 -12.38
CA ILE A 172 -18.99 -0.56 -11.03
C ILE A 172 -19.20 0.55 -9.99
N VAL A 173 -18.58 1.72 -10.15
CA VAL A 173 -18.59 2.78 -9.13
C VAL A 173 -19.94 3.51 -9.03
N ASN A 174 -20.78 3.45 -10.08
CA ASN A 174 -22.09 4.07 -10.10
C ASN A 174 -23.23 3.09 -9.75
N ASN A 175 -22.91 1.86 -9.36
CA ASN A 175 -23.91 0.92 -8.89
C ASN A 175 -24.55 1.43 -7.57
N LYS A 176 -25.87 1.62 -7.56
CA LYS A 176 -26.60 2.18 -6.41
C LYS A 176 -26.76 1.18 -5.28
N GLU A 177 -26.86 -0.11 -5.58
CA GLU A 177 -27.05 -1.17 -4.57
C GLU A 177 -25.74 -1.55 -3.89
N ARG A 178 -24.64 -1.46 -4.61
CA ARG A 178 -23.28 -1.83 -4.13
C ARG A 178 -22.28 -0.71 -4.43
N PRO A 179 -22.41 0.45 -3.77
CA PRO A 179 -21.56 1.58 -4.03
C PRO A 179 -20.09 1.30 -3.64
N VAL A 180 -19.17 1.70 -4.52
CA VAL A 180 -17.72 1.54 -4.32
C VAL A 180 -17.02 2.86 -4.52
N GLN A 181 -16.01 3.12 -3.70
CA GLN A 181 -15.09 4.26 -3.85
C GLN A 181 -13.64 3.77 -3.89
N PHE A 182 -12.85 4.37 -4.77
CA PHE A 182 -11.40 4.14 -4.84
C PHE A 182 -10.65 5.31 -4.23
N ILE A 183 -9.68 5.01 -3.37
CA ILE A 183 -8.85 6.01 -2.70
C ILE A 183 -7.40 5.74 -3.11
N PHE A 184 -6.83 6.66 -3.86
CA PHE A 184 -5.41 6.66 -4.20
C PHE A 184 -4.67 7.57 -3.21
N ALA A 185 -3.58 7.08 -2.62
CA ALA A 185 -2.77 7.85 -1.68
C ALA A 185 -1.28 7.61 -1.92
N GLY A 186 -0.50 8.68 -1.96
CA GLY A 186 0.95 8.57 -2.13
C GLY A 186 1.56 9.78 -2.81
N LYS A 187 2.87 9.65 -3.10
CA LYS A 187 3.68 10.65 -3.81
C LYS A 187 4.54 9.96 -4.86
N ALA A 188 4.92 10.70 -5.89
CA ALA A 188 6.04 10.39 -6.77
C ALA A 188 7.30 11.09 -6.25
N HIS A 189 8.47 10.56 -6.58
CA HIS A 189 9.72 11.26 -6.32
C HIS A 189 9.79 12.53 -7.20
N PRO A 190 10.33 13.66 -6.72
CA PRO A 190 10.43 14.90 -7.51
C PRO A 190 11.12 14.73 -8.87
N ASN A 191 12.07 13.81 -8.96
CA ASN A 191 12.80 13.52 -10.20
C ASN A 191 12.21 12.34 -11.01
N ASP A 192 11.07 11.78 -10.59
CA ASP A 192 10.38 10.68 -11.28
C ASP A 192 9.21 11.23 -12.10
N GLN A 193 9.51 11.75 -13.30
CA GLN A 193 8.50 12.28 -14.20
C GLN A 193 7.43 11.24 -14.56
N PRO A 194 7.77 9.98 -14.89
CA PRO A 194 6.76 8.95 -15.12
C PRO A 194 5.82 8.73 -13.93
N GLY A 195 6.34 8.76 -12.70
CA GLY A 195 5.53 8.68 -11.49
C GLY A 195 4.59 9.86 -11.30
N GLN A 196 5.03 11.07 -11.65
CA GLN A 196 4.19 12.27 -11.63
C GLN A 196 3.09 12.20 -12.69
N ASP A 197 3.38 11.69 -13.88
CA ASP A 197 2.41 11.51 -14.96
C ASP A 197 1.31 10.50 -14.57
N LEU A 198 1.66 9.44 -13.80
CA LEU A 198 0.67 8.54 -13.21
C LEU A 198 -0.32 9.27 -12.30
N ILE A 199 0.18 10.15 -11.42
CA ILE A 199 -0.66 10.95 -10.52
C ILE A 199 -1.57 11.89 -11.32
N LYS A 200 -1.00 12.59 -12.32
CA LYS A 200 -1.76 13.49 -13.20
C LYS A 200 -2.91 12.73 -13.87
N ARG A 201 -2.64 11.55 -14.42
CA ARG A 201 -3.67 10.72 -15.07
C ARG A 201 -4.78 10.30 -14.11
N ILE A 202 -4.44 9.95 -12.87
CA ILE A 202 -5.45 9.60 -11.85
C ILE A 202 -6.35 10.79 -11.54
N ILE A 203 -5.78 11.99 -11.40
CA ILE A 203 -6.54 13.22 -11.13
C ILE A 203 -7.45 13.56 -12.32
N GLU A 204 -6.96 13.45 -13.55
CA GLU A 204 -7.76 13.65 -14.76
C GLU A 204 -8.98 12.71 -14.82
N VAL A 205 -8.78 11.42 -14.53
CA VAL A 205 -9.88 10.44 -14.49
C VAL A 205 -10.84 10.74 -13.35
N ALA A 206 -10.34 11.08 -12.16
CA ALA A 206 -11.16 11.43 -11.00
C ALA A 206 -12.04 12.67 -11.25
N ALA A 207 -11.59 13.58 -12.13
CA ALA A 207 -12.32 14.80 -12.52
C ALA A 207 -13.44 14.55 -13.54
N MET A 208 -13.48 13.37 -14.19
CA MET A 208 -14.54 13.05 -15.15
C MET A 208 -15.90 12.93 -14.43
N PRO A 209 -17.00 13.41 -15.02
CA PRO A 209 -18.32 13.44 -14.35
C PRO A 209 -18.77 12.09 -13.78
N GLN A 210 -18.51 10.97 -14.47
CA GLN A 210 -18.88 9.63 -14.04
C GLN A 210 -18.07 9.10 -12.86
N PHE A 211 -16.90 9.71 -12.56
CA PHE A 211 -16.00 9.29 -11.47
C PHE A 211 -15.93 10.29 -10.32
N SER A 212 -16.57 11.44 -10.45
CA SER A 212 -16.54 12.49 -9.45
C SER A 212 -17.09 12.01 -8.11
N GLY A 213 -16.31 12.17 -7.02
CA GLY A 213 -16.61 11.65 -5.69
C GLY A 213 -16.50 10.12 -5.55
N LYS A 214 -16.19 9.38 -6.62
CA LYS A 214 -15.99 7.92 -6.62
C LYS A 214 -14.51 7.53 -6.63
N ILE A 215 -13.68 8.35 -7.27
CA ILE A 215 -12.23 8.21 -7.28
C ILE A 215 -11.66 9.42 -6.55
N ILE A 216 -10.92 9.15 -5.47
CA ILE A 216 -10.39 10.16 -4.56
C ILE A 216 -8.87 10.06 -4.55
N PHE A 217 -8.17 11.17 -4.77
CA PHE A 217 -6.72 11.23 -4.65
C PHE A 217 -6.31 12.00 -3.39
N LEU A 218 -5.47 11.37 -2.56
CA LEU A 218 -4.90 11.97 -1.36
C LEU A 218 -3.39 12.12 -1.53
N GLN A 219 -2.90 13.34 -1.52
CA GLN A 219 -1.47 13.60 -1.52
C GLN A 219 -0.90 13.34 -0.11
N LEU A 220 -0.71 12.06 0.24
CA LEU A 220 -0.20 11.64 1.54
C LEU A 220 1.13 10.93 1.40
N SER A 221 2.05 11.21 2.31
CA SER A 221 3.16 10.31 2.61
C SER A 221 2.60 9.04 3.27
N LEU A 222 3.17 7.87 2.95
CA LEU A 222 2.77 6.59 3.57
C LEU A 222 2.88 6.61 5.10
N ILE A 223 3.72 7.48 5.65
CA ILE A 223 3.90 7.68 7.10
C ILE A 223 2.62 8.22 7.78
N HIS A 224 1.75 8.92 7.04
CA HIS A 224 0.51 9.48 7.58
C HIS A 224 -0.71 8.55 7.51
N ILE A 225 -0.55 7.34 6.98
CA ILE A 225 -1.64 6.36 6.87
C ILE A 225 -1.67 5.42 8.08
N SER A 226 -0.55 5.32 8.82
CA SER A 226 -0.40 4.45 9.99
C SER A 226 -0.84 5.08 11.33
N GLU A 227 -1.19 6.35 11.35
CA GLU A 227 -1.76 7.05 12.51
C GLU A 227 -3.30 7.13 12.38
#